data_1511ae8d1cc914490bee5b2a40945f8f
#
_entry.id   1511ae8d1cc914490bee5b2a40945f8f
#
_cell.length_a   1.000
_cell.length_b   1.000
_cell.length_c   1.000
_cell.angle_alpha   90.00
_cell.angle_beta   90.00
_cell.angle_gamma   90.00
#
_symmetry.space_group_name_H-M   'P 1'
#
loop_
_entity.id
_entity.type
_entity.pdbx_description
1 polymer ?
#
loop_
_entity_poly.entity_id
_entity_poly.type
_entity_poly.pdbx_seq_one_letter_code
_entity_poly.pdbx_strand_id
1 'polypeptide(L)'
;AVSRSGDGYLHALVAMLVWVLEPAKAWLFLPLLAMSLAIERPLYWLLKNSLRRPRPQEAIPGFRSLITASDRFSFPSGHRAGAFLLSTTLFLVYGSVAIPMFVWAFAVALSRILLGVHFPADTLAGAFMGSVISAGCAAALGVV
;
A
#
# COMPACT_ATOMS: atom_id res chain seq x y z
N ALA A 1 5.89 15.49 -0.10
CA ALA A 1 5.78 14.97 1.26
C ALA A 1 4.82 13.77 1.31
N VAL A 2 3.51 13.91 0.99
CA VAL A 2 2.49 12.84 1.08
C VAL A 2 2.87 11.58 0.28
N SER A 3 3.38 11.72 -0.94
CA SER A 3 3.78 10.55 -1.75
C SER A 3 4.89 9.71 -1.09
N ARG A 4 5.81 10.34 -0.36
CA ARG A 4 6.89 9.65 0.35
C ARG A 4 6.46 8.97 1.65
N SER A 5 5.35 9.39 2.25
CA SER A 5 4.82 8.69 3.42
C SER A 5 4.27 7.30 3.10
N GLY A 6 4.03 7.00 1.81
CA GLY A 6 3.71 5.66 1.35
C GLY A 6 4.91 4.72 1.21
N ASP A 7 6.13 5.19 1.48
CA ASP A 7 7.31 4.35 1.56
C ASP A 7 7.28 3.51 2.86
N GLY A 8 7.96 2.37 2.87
CA GLY A 8 7.89 1.38 3.95
C GLY A 8 8.18 1.87 5.37
N TYR A 9 8.75 3.07 5.54
CA TYR A 9 9.07 3.65 6.84
C TYR A 9 7.85 3.78 7.77
N LEU A 10 6.68 4.11 7.22
CA LEU A 10 5.48 4.26 8.04
C LEU A 10 5.01 2.91 8.59
N HIS A 11 5.17 1.83 7.83
CA HIS A 11 4.86 0.48 8.31
C HIS A 11 5.72 0.10 9.52
N ALA A 12 7.03 0.37 9.45
CA ALA A 12 7.95 0.12 10.55
C ALA A 12 7.64 1.00 11.77
N LEU A 13 7.35 2.30 11.54
CA LEU A 13 6.99 3.22 12.62
C LEU A 13 5.70 2.79 13.32
N VAL A 14 4.65 2.45 12.57
CA VAL A 14 3.37 2.00 13.14
C VAL A 14 3.56 0.67 13.88
N ALA A 15 4.33 -0.27 13.32
CA ALA A 15 4.64 -1.53 13.99
C ALA A 15 5.35 -1.30 15.33
N MET A 16 6.31 -0.39 15.38
CA MET A 16 7.01 -0.01 16.60
C MET A 16 6.07 0.67 17.61
N LEU A 17 5.22 1.59 17.17
CA LEU A 17 4.26 2.26 18.03
C LEU A 17 3.24 1.28 18.63
N VAL A 18 2.72 0.37 17.84
CA VAL A 18 1.80 -0.68 18.34
C VAL A 18 2.51 -1.58 19.35
N TRP A 19 3.75 -1.98 19.06
CA TRP A 19 4.54 -2.81 19.98
C TRP A 19 4.75 -2.14 21.35
N VAL A 20 5.07 -0.84 21.35
CA VAL A 20 5.41 -0.11 22.57
C VAL A 20 4.17 0.34 23.34
N LEU A 21 3.14 0.85 22.64
CA LEU A 21 1.99 1.49 23.27
C LEU A 21 0.83 0.53 23.55
N GLU A 22 0.70 -0.53 22.74
CA GLU A 22 -0.44 -1.46 22.79
C GLU A 22 0.03 -2.93 22.72
N PRO A 23 0.86 -3.41 23.65
CA PRO A 23 1.45 -4.75 23.56
C PRO A 23 0.40 -5.87 23.49
N ALA A 24 -0.78 -5.67 24.08
CA ALA A 24 -1.88 -6.63 23.99
C ALA A 24 -2.40 -6.83 22.56
N LYS A 25 -2.42 -5.78 21.72
CA LYS A 25 -2.81 -5.85 20.31
C LYS A 25 -1.64 -6.17 19.39
N ALA A 26 -0.41 -5.95 19.84
CA ALA A 26 0.79 -6.21 19.07
C ALA A 26 0.89 -7.68 18.61
N TRP A 27 0.49 -8.64 19.46
CA TRP A 27 0.47 -10.07 19.16
C TRP A 27 -0.47 -10.44 17.99
N LEU A 28 -1.46 -9.61 17.72
CA LEU A 28 -2.37 -9.78 16.60
C LEU A 28 -1.92 -8.97 15.40
N PHE A 29 -1.58 -7.71 15.62
CA PHE A 29 -1.22 -6.76 14.57
C PHE A 29 0.08 -7.13 13.84
N LEU A 30 1.15 -7.47 14.58
CA LEU A 30 2.46 -7.69 13.97
C LEU A 30 2.51 -8.94 13.07
N PRO A 31 1.98 -10.13 13.48
CA PRO A 31 1.93 -11.27 12.59
C PRO A 31 1.07 -10.99 11.34
N LEU A 32 -0.08 -10.31 11.52
CA LEU A 32 -0.97 -9.95 10.40
C LEU A 32 -0.26 -9.02 9.41
N LEU A 33 0.40 -7.97 9.89
CA LEU A 33 1.16 -7.05 9.06
C LEU A 33 2.32 -7.77 8.35
N ALA A 34 3.09 -8.57 9.08
CA ALA A 34 4.23 -9.30 8.53
C ALA A 34 3.82 -10.29 7.45
N MET A 35 2.77 -11.09 7.68
CA MET A 35 2.25 -12.04 6.71
C MET A 35 1.70 -11.33 5.47
N SER A 36 0.97 -10.25 5.67
CA SER A 36 0.44 -9.45 4.57
C SER A 36 1.54 -8.88 3.68
N LEU A 37 2.60 -8.31 4.28
CA LEU A 37 3.74 -7.79 3.53
C LEU A 37 4.55 -8.91 2.85
N ALA A 38 4.70 -10.07 3.50
CA ALA A 38 5.39 -11.23 2.93
C ALA A 38 4.70 -11.79 1.68
N ILE A 39 3.38 -11.64 1.58
CA ILE A 39 2.61 -12.03 0.38
C ILE A 39 2.59 -10.88 -0.64
N GLU A 40 2.37 -9.64 -0.18
CA GLU A 40 2.21 -8.49 -1.06
C GLU A 40 3.50 -8.18 -1.85
N ARG A 41 4.67 -8.22 -1.22
CA ARG A 41 5.94 -7.88 -1.89
C ARG A 41 6.29 -8.77 -3.06
N PRO A 42 6.28 -10.12 -2.95
CA PRO A 42 6.50 -11.02 -4.09
C PRO A 42 5.44 -10.88 -5.19
N LEU A 43 4.15 -10.77 -4.80
CA LEU A 43 3.06 -10.61 -5.77
C LEU A 43 3.19 -9.30 -6.55
N TYR A 44 3.46 -8.19 -5.84
CA TYR A 44 3.75 -6.89 -6.46
C TYR A 44 4.90 -7.01 -7.50
N TRP A 45 6.01 -7.63 -7.10
CA TRP A 45 7.18 -7.79 -7.97
C TRP A 45 6.85 -8.65 -9.19
N LEU A 46 6.13 -9.76 -8.99
CA LEU A 46 5.70 -10.66 -10.06
C LEU A 46 4.81 -9.93 -11.08
N LEU A 47 3.75 -9.27 -10.62
CA LEU A 47 2.82 -8.55 -11.49
C LEU A 47 3.53 -7.41 -12.24
N LYS A 48 4.39 -6.67 -11.58
CA LYS A 48 5.13 -5.57 -12.18
C LYS A 48 6.03 -6.03 -13.33
N ASN A 49 6.76 -7.10 -13.13
CA ASN A 49 7.69 -7.62 -14.13
C ASN A 49 7.03 -8.46 -15.22
N SER A 50 5.84 -9.01 -14.96
CA SER A 50 5.06 -9.76 -15.95
C SER A 50 4.27 -8.83 -16.87
N LEU A 51 3.56 -7.85 -16.32
CA LEU A 51 2.67 -6.97 -17.08
C LEU A 51 3.40 -5.79 -17.76
N ARG A 52 4.51 -5.36 -17.21
CA ARG A 52 5.44 -4.36 -17.79
C ARG A 52 4.76 -3.11 -18.37
N ARG A 53 3.68 -2.65 -17.73
CA ARG A 53 2.92 -1.49 -18.23
C ARG A 53 3.78 -0.24 -18.26
N PRO A 54 3.85 0.49 -19.40
CA PRO A 54 4.58 1.75 -19.47
C PRO A 54 3.94 2.81 -18.56
N ARG A 55 4.73 3.79 -18.14
CA ARG A 55 4.25 4.91 -17.34
C ARG A 55 3.55 5.96 -18.19
N PRO A 56 2.72 6.86 -17.58
CA PRO A 56 2.05 7.92 -18.33
C PRO A 56 2.98 8.74 -19.21
N GLN A 57 4.18 9.08 -18.72
CA GLN A 57 5.18 9.83 -19.49
C GLN A 57 5.77 9.08 -20.70
N GLU A 58 5.71 7.75 -20.69
CA GLU A 58 6.17 6.90 -21.79
C GLU A 58 5.03 6.58 -22.77
N ALA A 59 3.79 6.54 -22.26
CA ALA A 59 2.63 6.13 -23.02
C ALA A 59 1.90 7.30 -23.71
N ILE A 60 2.04 8.53 -23.18
CA ILE A 60 1.31 9.72 -23.67
C ILE A 60 2.32 10.70 -24.26
N PRO A 61 2.30 10.95 -25.59
CA PRO A 61 3.18 11.92 -26.23
C PRO A 61 3.06 13.32 -25.59
N GLY A 62 4.20 13.93 -25.28
CA GLY A 62 4.26 15.28 -24.69
C GLY A 62 3.92 15.36 -23.20
N PHE A 63 3.50 14.26 -22.56
CA PHE A 63 3.25 14.23 -21.11
C PHE A 63 4.56 14.11 -20.32
N ARG A 64 4.69 14.92 -19.27
CA ARG A 64 5.83 14.85 -18.33
C ARG A 64 5.33 14.66 -16.90
N SER A 65 5.90 13.67 -16.22
CA SER A 65 5.68 13.51 -14.77
C SER A 65 6.43 14.57 -13.99
N LEU A 66 5.87 15.00 -12.86
CA LEU A 66 6.47 16.02 -11.98
C LEU A 66 7.64 15.45 -11.13
N ILE A 67 7.75 14.13 -11.05
CA ILE A 67 8.82 13.43 -10.32
C ILE A 67 9.31 12.23 -11.11
N THR A 68 10.54 11.82 -10.85
CA THR A 68 11.07 10.54 -11.33
C THR A 68 10.55 9.41 -10.47
N ALA A 69 10.01 8.38 -11.08
CA ALA A 69 9.58 7.18 -10.37
C ALA A 69 10.78 6.32 -9.98
N SER A 70 10.67 5.63 -8.86
CA SER A 70 11.74 4.75 -8.33
C SER A 70 11.91 3.44 -9.10
N ASP A 71 10.88 3.04 -9.87
CA ASP A 71 10.84 1.79 -10.61
C ASP A 71 10.37 2.01 -12.07
N ARG A 72 10.65 1.06 -12.96
CA ARG A 72 10.45 1.22 -14.39
C ARG A 72 8.98 1.17 -14.80
N PHE A 73 8.20 0.21 -14.30
CA PHE A 73 6.84 -0.04 -14.77
C PHE A 73 5.77 0.65 -13.89
N SER A 74 4.60 0.93 -14.47
CA SER A 74 3.54 1.64 -13.75
C SER A 74 2.64 0.73 -12.91
N PHE A 75 2.33 -0.46 -13.39
CA PHE A 75 1.34 -1.37 -12.78
C PHE A 75 2.00 -2.50 -11.98
N PRO A 76 1.46 -2.88 -10.83
CA PRO A 76 0.58 -2.09 -9.96
C PRO A 76 1.36 -1.01 -9.21
N SER A 77 0.65 -0.09 -8.51
CA SER A 77 1.30 0.91 -7.68
C SER A 77 1.63 0.37 -6.30
N GLY A 78 2.92 0.16 -6.02
CA GLY A 78 3.39 -0.40 -4.74
C GLY A 78 3.15 0.50 -3.53
N HIS A 79 3.32 1.84 -3.67
CA HIS A 79 3.02 2.79 -2.58
C HIS A 79 1.58 2.70 -2.10
N ARG A 80 0.65 2.36 -2.99
CA ARG A 80 -0.76 2.24 -2.65
C ARG A 80 -1.11 0.89 -2.10
N ALA A 81 -0.56 -0.16 -2.70
CA ALA A 81 -0.71 -1.49 -2.14
C ALA A 81 -0.27 -1.50 -0.67
N GLY A 82 0.90 -0.94 -0.35
CA GLY A 82 1.36 -0.77 1.02
C GLY A 82 0.45 0.11 1.89
N ALA A 83 0.02 1.28 1.40
CA ALA A 83 -0.82 2.19 2.17
C ALA A 83 -2.19 1.57 2.51
N PHE A 84 -2.84 0.94 1.55
CA PHE A 84 -4.13 0.27 1.76
C PHE A 84 -3.99 -1.01 2.58
N LEU A 85 -2.90 -1.76 2.41
CA LEU A 85 -2.58 -2.91 3.26
C LEU A 85 -2.47 -2.48 4.73
N LEU A 86 -1.69 -1.44 5.04
CA LEU A 86 -1.55 -0.95 6.40
C LEU A 86 -2.88 -0.43 6.97
N SER A 87 -3.62 0.36 6.20
CA SER A 87 -4.92 0.89 6.62
C SER A 87 -5.92 -0.23 6.91
N THR A 88 -5.97 -1.26 6.07
CA THR A 88 -6.84 -2.42 6.26
C THR A 88 -6.39 -3.24 7.48
N THR A 89 -5.09 -3.49 7.64
CA THR A 89 -4.56 -4.21 8.82
C THR A 89 -4.94 -3.49 10.12
N LEU A 90 -4.77 -2.16 10.16
CA LEU A 90 -5.17 -1.36 11.31
C LEU A 90 -6.68 -1.40 11.55
N PHE A 91 -7.49 -1.33 10.48
CA PHE A 91 -8.95 -1.39 10.60
C PHE A 91 -9.43 -2.75 11.15
N LEU A 92 -8.82 -3.84 10.72
CA LEU A 92 -9.18 -5.18 11.19
C LEU A 92 -8.85 -5.41 12.68
N VAL A 93 -7.81 -4.73 13.19
CA VAL A 93 -7.39 -4.85 14.60
C VAL A 93 -8.04 -3.80 15.50
N TYR A 94 -8.26 -2.59 15.00
CA TYR A 94 -8.71 -1.44 15.80
C TYR A 94 -10.15 -0.98 15.47
N GLY A 95 -10.76 -1.53 14.42
CA GLY A 95 -12.10 -1.13 14.00
C GLY A 95 -12.17 0.29 13.44
N SER A 96 -13.28 0.97 13.70
CA SER A 96 -13.60 2.29 13.13
C SER A 96 -12.60 3.40 13.49
N VAL A 97 -11.86 3.27 14.58
CA VAL A 97 -10.80 4.23 14.96
C VAL A 97 -9.71 4.35 13.89
N ALA A 98 -9.52 3.30 13.08
CA ALA A 98 -8.52 3.29 12.00
C ALA A 98 -9.04 3.90 10.67
N ILE A 99 -10.31 4.31 10.57
CA ILE A 99 -10.86 4.92 9.35
C ILE A 99 -10.01 6.10 8.81
N PRO A 100 -9.46 7.01 9.63
CA PRO A 100 -8.60 8.08 9.15
C PRO A 100 -7.38 7.60 8.35
N MET A 101 -6.90 6.36 8.56
CA MET A 101 -5.80 5.79 7.79
C MET A 101 -6.18 5.55 6.32
N PHE A 102 -7.45 5.30 6.02
CA PHE A 102 -7.91 5.23 4.64
C PHE A 102 -7.90 6.60 3.96
N VAL A 103 -8.20 7.69 4.68
CA VAL A 103 -8.08 9.05 4.16
C VAL A 103 -6.63 9.33 3.77
N TRP A 104 -5.66 8.95 4.61
CA TRP A 104 -4.24 9.02 4.26
C TRP A 104 -3.90 8.13 3.05
N ALA A 105 -4.36 6.89 2.99
CA ALA A 105 -4.11 5.99 1.86
C ALA A 105 -4.68 6.55 0.54
N PHE A 106 -5.87 7.16 0.57
CA PHE A 106 -6.46 7.87 -0.57
C PHE A 106 -5.64 9.10 -0.96
N ALA A 107 -5.13 9.88 -0.01
CA ALA A 107 -4.27 11.03 -0.29
C ALA A 107 -2.94 10.58 -0.95
N VAL A 108 -2.33 9.48 -0.50
CA VAL A 108 -1.19 8.85 -1.17
C VAL A 108 -1.60 8.42 -2.59
N ALA A 109 -2.76 7.81 -2.74
CA ALA A 109 -3.30 7.40 -4.02
C ALA A 109 -3.42 8.58 -4.99
N LEU A 110 -4.09 9.63 -4.61
CA LEU A 110 -4.29 10.82 -5.42
C LEU A 110 -2.97 11.50 -5.76
N SER A 111 -2.05 11.60 -4.80
CA SER A 111 -0.75 12.23 -5.03
C SER A 111 0.05 11.56 -6.15
N ARG A 112 -0.03 10.23 -6.30
CA ARG A 112 0.69 9.50 -7.37
C ARG A 112 0.09 9.73 -8.75
N ILE A 113 -1.23 9.96 -8.84
CA ILE A 113 -1.90 10.35 -10.09
C ILE A 113 -1.52 11.78 -10.45
N LEU A 114 -1.66 12.71 -9.50
CA LEU A 114 -1.36 14.13 -9.72
C LEU A 114 0.12 14.38 -10.08
N LEU A 115 1.03 13.58 -9.53
CA LEU A 115 2.45 13.62 -9.90
C LEU A 115 2.74 12.99 -11.27
N GLY A 116 1.76 12.40 -11.93
CA GLY A 116 1.87 11.85 -13.29
C GLY A 116 2.68 10.55 -13.40
N VAL A 117 2.91 9.85 -12.29
CA VAL A 117 3.73 8.63 -12.30
C VAL A 117 2.93 7.33 -12.41
N HIS A 118 1.61 7.39 -12.22
CA HIS A 118 0.70 6.25 -12.32
C HIS A 118 -0.63 6.63 -12.96
N PHE A 119 -1.22 5.67 -13.67
CA PHE A 119 -2.61 5.79 -14.12
C PHE A 119 -3.58 5.54 -12.95
N PRO A 120 -4.82 6.08 -13.00
CA PRO A 120 -5.85 5.76 -12.01
C PRO A 120 -6.05 4.25 -11.80
N ALA A 121 -6.05 3.46 -12.87
CA ALA A 121 -6.20 2.00 -12.81
C ALA A 121 -5.08 1.31 -12.02
N ASP A 122 -3.80 1.77 -12.15
CA ASP A 122 -2.66 1.22 -11.38
C ASP A 122 -2.88 1.41 -9.89
N THR A 123 -3.58 2.48 -9.56
CA THR A 123 -3.86 2.92 -8.21
C THR A 123 -4.97 2.11 -7.58
N LEU A 124 -6.04 1.88 -8.33
CA LEU A 124 -7.14 1.04 -7.89
C LEU A 124 -6.68 -0.40 -7.71
N ALA A 125 -5.90 -0.93 -8.66
CA ALA A 125 -5.33 -2.27 -8.55
C ALA A 125 -4.42 -2.43 -7.32
N GLY A 126 -3.56 -1.45 -7.03
CA GLY A 126 -2.72 -1.46 -5.83
C GLY A 126 -3.54 -1.43 -4.54
N ALA A 127 -4.54 -0.52 -4.47
CA ALA A 127 -5.43 -0.43 -3.32
C ALA A 127 -6.21 -1.73 -3.07
N PHE A 128 -6.79 -2.29 -4.12
CA PHE A 128 -7.51 -3.57 -4.06
C PHE A 128 -6.58 -4.71 -3.60
N MET A 129 -5.40 -4.83 -4.21
CA MET A 129 -4.43 -5.86 -3.87
C MET A 129 -4.02 -5.80 -2.39
N GLY A 130 -3.65 -4.63 -1.89
CA GLY A 130 -3.25 -4.46 -0.50
C GLY A 130 -4.38 -4.79 0.48
N SER A 131 -5.60 -4.34 0.20
CA SER A 131 -6.78 -4.61 1.05
C SER A 131 -7.16 -6.09 1.06
N VAL A 132 -7.22 -6.72 -0.10
CA VAL A 132 -7.59 -8.15 -0.22
C VAL A 132 -6.55 -9.05 0.45
N ILE A 133 -5.27 -8.78 0.28
CA ILE A 133 -4.21 -9.54 0.94
C ILE A 133 -4.34 -9.43 2.45
N SER A 134 -4.48 -8.22 2.99
CA SER A 134 -4.63 -8.03 4.44
C SER A 134 -5.88 -8.72 4.99
N ALA A 135 -7.02 -8.61 4.32
CA ALA A 135 -8.26 -9.29 4.72
C ALA A 135 -8.14 -10.82 4.66
N GLY A 136 -7.52 -11.35 3.59
CA GLY A 136 -7.27 -12.79 3.45
C GLY A 136 -6.34 -13.33 4.53
N CYS A 137 -5.27 -12.59 4.88
CA CYS A 137 -4.38 -12.94 5.98
C CYS A 137 -5.10 -12.91 7.34
N ALA A 138 -5.98 -11.92 7.55
CA ALA A 138 -6.76 -11.83 8.78
C ALA A 138 -7.71 -13.02 8.94
N ALA A 139 -8.40 -13.43 7.88
CA ALA A 139 -9.23 -14.63 7.88
C ALA A 139 -8.41 -15.91 8.15
N ALA A 140 -7.22 -16.02 7.54
CA ALA A 140 -6.34 -17.17 7.75
C ALA A 140 -5.77 -17.24 9.19
N LEU A 141 -5.58 -16.10 9.85
CA LEU A 141 -5.13 -16.02 11.24
C LEU A 141 -6.28 -16.02 12.26
N GLY A 142 -7.53 -16.10 11.82
CA GLY A 142 -8.71 -16.09 12.70
C GLY A 142 -8.92 -14.75 13.41
N VAL A 143 -8.52 -13.65 12.78
CA VAL A 143 -8.70 -12.28 13.29
C VAL A 143 -10.13 -11.78 13.03
N VAL A 144 -10.75 -12.28 11.97
CA VAL A 144 -12.12 -11.99 11.51
C VAL A 144 -12.80 -13.26 11.08
#